data_a8d02e71bdda35dd9fdb5ec57a1d10a4
#
_entry.id   a8d02e71bdda35dd9fdb5ec57a1d10a4
#
_cell.length_a   1.000
_cell.length_b   1.000
_cell.length_c   1.000
_cell.angle_alpha   90.00
_cell.angle_beta   90.00
_cell.angle_gamma   90.00
#
_symmetry.space_group_name_H-M   'P 1'
#
loop_
_entity.id
_entity.type
_entity.pdbx_description
1 polymer ?
#
loop_
_entity_poly.entity_id
_entity_poly.type
_entity_poly.pdbx_seq_one_letter_code
_entity_poly.pdbx_strand_id
1 'polypeptide(L)'
;MSMTNNCWFQAIVYRPDWDKFLLAVKKPHLEPTDDRDGHPVLEVDEAANGWWQEMDDAARAGARFIAHHGACCEFGPGVYASDGAGSLHFVTADPDLMPVVVVGRRGADRRDLAKVRAYYRALDVVQALLDRPAVMAEIKEALDGQ
;
A
#
# COMPACT_ATOMS: atom_id res chain seq x y z
N MET A 1 14.65 -26.20 4.95
CA MET A 1 13.76 -25.46 4.05
C MET A 1 13.13 -24.32 4.80
N SER A 2 13.42 -23.11 4.41
CA SER A 2 12.72 -21.95 5.00
C SER A 2 11.30 -21.93 4.41
N MET A 3 10.30 -22.03 5.27
CA MET A 3 8.93 -21.77 4.85
C MET A 3 8.78 -20.26 4.67
N THR A 4 8.60 -19.84 3.41
CA THR A 4 8.26 -18.44 3.13
C THR A 4 6.79 -18.23 3.44
N ASN A 5 6.47 -17.18 4.18
CA ASN A 5 5.10 -16.79 4.50
C ASN A 5 4.50 -16.07 3.29
N ASN A 6 4.07 -16.86 2.30
CA ASN A 6 3.47 -16.33 1.08
C ASN A 6 1.99 -16.06 1.29
N CYS A 7 1.54 -14.91 0.85
CA CYS A 7 0.13 -14.56 0.91
C CYS A 7 -0.27 -13.77 -0.34
N TRP A 8 -1.57 -13.73 -0.59
CA TRP A 8 -2.13 -12.93 -1.66
C TRP A 8 -1.94 -11.45 -1.34
N PHE A 9 -1.63 -10.68 -2.38
CA PHE A 9 -1.32 -9.26 -2.25
C PHE A 9 -1.93 -8.49 -3.42
N GLN A 10 -2.42 -7.29 -3.14
CA GLN A 10 -2.86 -6.36 -4.16
C GLN A 10 -2.39 -4.95 -3.83
N ALA A 11 -1.94 -4.22 -4.83
CA ALA A 11 -1.62 -2.81 -4.72
C ALA A 11 -2.30 -2.03 -5.83
N ILE A 12 -2.73 -0.81 -5.52
CA ILE A 12 -3.18 0.17 -6.50
C ILE A 12 -2.21 1.34 -6.40
N VAL A 13 -1.50 1.60 -7.48
CA VAL A 13 -0.45 2.62 -7.51
C VAL A 13 -0.95 3.84 -8.28
N TYR A 14 -0.72 5.02 -7.74
CA TYR A 14 -0.97 6.27 -8.45
C TYR A 14 -0.14 6.28 -9.74
N ARG A 15 -0.80 6.39 -10.90
CA ARG A 15 -0.16 6.18 -12.21
C ARG A 15 1.14 6.96 -12.41
N PRO A 16 1.22 8.27 -12.05
CA PRO A 16 2.48 9.00 -12.21
C PRO A 16 3.67 8.42 -11.43
N ASP A 17 3.41 7.62 -10.40
CA ASP A 17 4.46 7.01 -9.56
C ASP A 17 4.77 5.55 -9.94
N TRP A 18 4.17 5.03 -11.02
CA TRP A 18 4.31 3.61 -11.37
C TRP A 18 5.76 3.19 -11.60
N ASP A 19 6.51 3.96 -12.38
CA ASP A 19 7.91 3.64 -12.66
C ASP A 19 8.76 3.72 -11.39
N LYS A 20 8.53 4.73 -10.57
CA LYS A 20 9.19 4.89 -9.27
C LYS A 20 8.91 3.69 -8.36
N PHE A 21 7.67 3.23 -8.33
CA PHE A 21 7.25 2.06 -7.56
C PHE A 21 7.99 0.81 -8.04
N LEU A 22 8.00 0.54 -9.33
CA LEU A 22 8.68 -0.64 -9.89
C LEU A 22 10.17 -0.65 -9.61
N LEU A 23 10.85 0.49 -9.72
CA LEU A 23 12.26 0.61 -9.41
C LEU A 23 12.53 0.32 -7.93
N ALA A 24 11.70 0.88 -7.04
CA ALA A 24 11.87 0.72 -5.60
C ALA A 24 11.70 -0.73 -5.16
N VAL A 25 10.73 -1.44 -5.72
CA VAL A 25 10.50 -2.86 -5.39
C VAL A 25 11.45 -3.80 -6.15
N LYS A 26 12.33 -3.26 -6.99
CA LYS A 26 13.34 -4.00 -7.77
C LYS A 26 12.74 -5.01 -8.74
N LYS A 27 11.59 -4.68 -9.30
CA LYS A 27 10.87 -5.53 -10.25
C LYS A 27 10.40 -4.71 -11.46
N PRO A 28 11.35 -4.17 -12.26
CA PRO A 28 11.01 -3.23 -13.33
C PRO A 28 10.21 -3.85 -14.48
N HIS A 29 10.11 -5.18 -14.51
CA HIS A 29 9.40 -5.89 -15.57
C HIS A 29 7.95 -6.22 -15.24
N LEU A 30 7.48 -5.91 -14.03
CA LEU A 30 6.10 -6.21 -13.66
C LEU A 30 5.15 -5.33 -14.46
N GLU A 31 4.10 -5.98 -14.95
CA GLU A 31 3.00 -5.30 -15.63
C GLU A 31 1.77 -5.32 -14.73
N PRO A 32 0.90 -4.30 -14.84
CA PRO A 32 -0.34 -4.31 -14.08
C PRO A 32 -1.21 -5.50 -14.46
N THR A 33 -1.86 -6.10 -13.48
CA THR A 33 -2.83 -7.18 -13.69
C THR A 33 -4.22 -6.65 -14.03
N ASP A 34 -4.48 -5.39 -13.68
CA ASP A 34 -5.75 -4.71 -13.92
C ASP A 34 -5.50 -3.19 -13.85
N ASP A 35 -6.55 -2.40 -13.98
CA ASP A 35 -6.48 -0.95 -13.76
C ASP A 35 -7.72 -0.45 -13.02
N ARG A 36 -7.54 0.64 -12.29
CA ARG A 36 -8.63 1.41 -11.69
C ARG A 36 -8.57 2.83 -12.26
N ASP A 37 -9.46 3.12 -13.22
CA ASP A 37 -9.47 4.40 -13.95
C ASP A 37 -8.10 4.75 -14.56
N GLY A 38 -7.38 3.71 -15.04
CA GLY A 38 -6.05 3.83 -15.62
C GLY A 38 -4.90 3.77 -14.61
N HIS A 39 -5.17 3.83 -13.30
CA HIS A 39 -4.14 3.60 -12.28
C HIS A 39 -3.83 2.11 -12.19
N PRO A 40 -2.54 1.72 -12.26
CA PRO A 40 -2.20 0.30 -12.30
C PRO A 40 -2.56 -0.42 -11.01
N VAL A 41 -3.19 -1.58 -11.18
CA VAL A 41 -3.48 -2.53 -10.10
C VAL A 41 -2.57 -3.74 -10.29
N LEU A 42 -1.86 -4.11 -9.24
CA LEU A 42 -0.95 -5.24 -9.24
C LEU A 42 -1.45 -6.29 -8.25
N GLU A 43 -1.65 -7.52 -8.72
CA GLU A 43 -1.96 -8.65 -7.86
C GLU A 43 -0.81 -9.65 -7.89
N VAL A 44 -0.47 -10.18 -6.72
CA VAL A 44 0.56 -11.19 -6.56
C VAL A 44 -0.02 -12.31 -5.71
N ASP A 45 -0.09 -13.53 -6.27
CA ASP A 45 -0.70 -14.67 -5.57
C ASP A 45 0.15 -15.14 -4.39
N GLU A 46 1.47 -15.08 -4.51
CA GLU A 46 2.40 -15.57 -3.51
C GLU A 46 3.43 -14.49 -3.16
N ALA A 47 2.97 -13.46 -2.45
CA ALA A 47 3.86 -12.40 -2.00
C ALA A 47 4.55 -12.81 -0.69
N ALA A 48 5.87 -12.97 -0.74
CA ALA A 48 6.64 -13.36 0.45
C ALA A 48 6.53 -12.27 1.53
N ASN A 49 6.11 -12.68 2.73
CA ASN A 49 5.90 -11.80 3.87
C ASN A 49 4.98 -10.60 3.58
N GLY A 50 3.99 -10.82 2.68
CA GLY A 50 3.05 -9.76 2.28
C GLY A 50 3.70 -8.59 1.57
N TRP A 51 4.92 -8.76 1.05
CA TRP A 51 5.69 -7.70 0.40
C TRP A 51 5.95 -6.49 1.29
N TRP A 52 6.08 -6.72 2.60
CA TRP A 52 6.30 -5.61 3.54
C TRP A 52 7.54 -4.80 3.20
N GLN A 53 8.68 -5.46 2.92
CA GLN A 53 9.91 -4.76 2.59
C GLN A 53 9.78 -3.99 1.28
N GLU A 54 9.14 -4.59 0.27
CA GLU A 54 8.90 -3.95 -1.02
C GLU A 54 8.04 -2.70 -0.84
N MET A 55 7.00 -2.78 0.00
CA MET A 55 6.13 -1.62 0.27
C MET A 55 6.87 -0.54 1.05
N ASP A 56 7.70 -0.92 2.01
CA ASP A 56 8.52 0.04 2.75
C ASP A 56 9.50 0.76 1.81
N ASP A 57 10.16 0.02 0.93
CA ASP A 57 11.07 0.59 -0.06
C ASP A 57 10.35 1.55 -1.02
N ALA A 58 9.17 1.17 -1.49
CA ALA A 58 8.36 2.02 -2.37
C ALA A 58 7.91 3.31 -1.68
N ALA A 59 7.50 3.21 -0.41
CA ALA A 59 7.10 4.37 0.37
C ALA A 59 8.27 5.32 0.62
N ARG A 60 9.45 4.79 0.93
CA ARG A 60 10.68 5.59 1.10
C ARG A 60 11.08 6.31 -0.17
N ALA A 61 10.81 5.72 -1.32
CA ALA A 61 11.06 6.35 -2.62
C ALA A 61 10.03 7.44 -2.95
N GLY A 62 8.98 7.60 -2.14
CA GLY A 62 7.96 8.60 -2.35
C GLY A 62 6.83 8.19 -3.27
N ALA A 63 6.67 6.89 -3.56
CA ALA A 63 5.55 6.39 -4.36
C ALA A 63 4.25 6.50 -3.57
N ARG A 64 3.18 6.88 -4.26
CA ARG A 64 1.82 6.98 -3.67
C ARG A 64 1.01 5.76 -4.08
N PHE A 65 0.57 4.99 -3.09
CA PHE A 65 -0.16 3.75 -3.33
C PHE A 65 -0.98 3.36 -2.11
N ILE A 66 -1.94 2.47 -2.34
CA ILE A 66 -2.61 1.71 -1.29
C ILE A 66 -2.43 0.22 -1.62
N ALA A 67 -2.31 -0.61 -0.60
CA ALA A 67 -2.11 -2.03 -0.79
C ALA A 67 -2.67 -2.82 0.37
N HIS A 68 -2.85 -4.11 0.17
CA HIS A 68 -3.24 -5.02 1.23
C HIS A 68 -2.75 -6.43 0.91
N HIS A 69 -2.60 -7.24 1.95
CA HIS A 69 -2.32 -8.67 1.81
C HIS A 69 -3.30 -9.48 2.64
N GLY A 70 -3.53 -10.72 2.21
CA GLY A 70 -4.33 -11.67 2.95
C GLY A 70 -3.57 -12.29 4.11
N ALA A 71 -4.26 -13.13 4.87
CA ALA A 71 -3.65 -13.92 5.94
C ALA A 71 -2.70 -14.98 5.36
N CYS A 72 -1.64 -15.29 6.10
CA CYS A 72 -0.80 -16.45 5.84
C CYS A 72 -0.53 -17.21 7.15
N CYS A 73 0.38 -18.19 7.14
CA CYS A 73 0.54 -19.12 8.25
C CYS A 73 0.85 -18.47 9.60
N GLU A 74 1.56 -17.33 9.61
CA GLU A 74 2.08 -16.73 10.84
C GLU A 74 1.48 -15.35 11.15
N PHE A 75 0.77 -14.75 10.21
CA PHE A 75 0.18 -13.43 10.44
C PHE A 75 -1.16 -13.26 9.72
N GLY A 76 -2.00 -12.40 10.24
CA GLY A 76 -3.28 -12.06 9.65
C GLY A 76 -3.16 -11.06 8.50
N PRO A 77 -4.28 -10.62 7.95
CA PRO A 77 -4.29 -9.61 6.90
C PRO A 77 -3.65 -8.30 7.34
N GLY A 78 -3.15 -7.52 6.38
CA GLY A 78 -2.60 -6.20 6.63
C GLY A 78 -2.93 -5.23 5.53
N VAL A 79 -2.93 -3.94 5.86
CA VAL A 79 -3.20 -2.85 4.92
C VAL A 79 -2.05 -1.84 4.95
N TYR A 80 -1.74 -1.29 3.78
CA TYR A 80 -0.65 -0.35 3.57
C TYR A 80 -1.17 0.92 2.91
N ALA A 81 -0.61 2.05 3.27
CA ALA A 81 -0.82 3.29 2.53
C ALA A 81 0.47 4.11 2.53
N SER A 82 0.75 4.74 1.39
CA SER A 82 1.86 5.67 1.24
C SER A 82 1.35 6.91 0.50
N ASP A 83 1.45 8.06 1.14
CA ASP A 83 0.99 9.34 0.61
C ASP A 83 2.09 10.12 -0.12
N GLY A 84 3.27 9.52 -0.27
CA GLY A 84 4.41 10.15 -0.93
C GLY A 84 5.34 10.91 0.00
N ALA A 85 5.04 10.96 1.29
CA ALA A 85 5.88 11.69 2.26
C ALA A 85 7.14 10.91 2.70
N GLY A 86 7.33 9.69 2.19
CA GLY A 86 8.53 8.89 2.46
C GLY A 86 8.39 7.87 3.57
N SER A 87 7.20 7.69 4.12
CA SER A 87 6.93 6.73 5.19
C SER A 87 5.80 5.79 4.82
N LEU A 88 5.97 4.51 5.13
CA LEU A 88 4.93 3.51 4.98
C LEU A 88 4.02 3.52 6.21
N HIS A 89 2.72 3.56 5.98
CA HIS A 89 1.71 3.36 7.01
C HIS A 89 1.14 1.96 6.86
N PHE A 90 1.49 1.09 7.80
CA PHE A 90 1.05 -0.30 7.82
C PHE A 90 0.32 -0.59 9.11
N VAL A 91 -0.84 -1.24 9.01
CA VAL A 91 -1.59 -1.73 10.18
C VAL A 91 -2.13 -3.12 9.90
N THR A 92 -2.23 -3.93 10.95
CA THR A 92 -2.91 -5.22 10.86
C THR A 92 -4.41 -4.99 10.66
N ALA A 93 -5.05 -5.92 9.98
CA ALA A 93 -6.45 -5.81 9.62
C ALA A 93 -7.19 -7.11 9.87
N ASP A 94 -8.52 -7.05 9.85
CA ASP A 94 -9.36 -8.24 9.84
C ASP A 94 -9.56 -8.75 8.39
N PRO A 95 -10.27 -9.87 8.17
CA PRO A 95 -10.51 -10.37 6.82
C PRO A 95 -11.29 -9.40 5.90
N ASP A 96 -12.01 -8.44 6.46
CA ASP A 96 -12.71 -7.41 5.71
C ASP A 96 -11.84 -6.16 5.46
N LEU A 97 -10.53 -6.27 5.76
CA LEU A 97 -9.52 -5.23 5.59
C LEU A 97 -9.75 -3.99 6.48
N MET A 98 -10.44 -4.19 7.60
CA MET A 98 -10.61 -3.14 8.60
C MET A 98 -9.45 -3.21 9.59
N PRO A 99 -8.77 -2.08 9.86
CA PRO A 99 -7.71 -2.04 10.87
C PRO A 99 -8.17 -2.55 12.22
N VAL A 100 -7.30 -3.31 12.89
CA VAL A 100 -7.58 -3.85 14.23
C VAL A 100 -6.56 -3.30 15.22
N VAL A 101 -7.03 -3.09 16.45
CA VAL A 101 -6.19 -2.69 17.57
C VAL A 101 -6.41 -3.64 18.75
N VAL A 102 -5.36 -3.86 19.53
CA VAL A 102 -5.45 -4.66 20.73
C VAL A 102 -6.06 -3.80 21.83
N VAL A 103 -7.09 -4.33 22.50
CA VAL A 103 -7.74 -3.68 23.64
C VAL A 103 -7.41 -4.47 24.88
N GLY A 104 -6.62 -3.89 25.78
CA GLY A 104 -6.33 -4.44 27.09
C GLY A 104 -7.32 -3.93 28.14
N ARG A 105 -7.06 -4.27 29.41
CA ARG A 105 -7.91 -3.86 30.53
C ARG A 105 -8.04 -2.34 30.68
N ARG A 106 -7.03 -1.58 30.23
CA ARG A 106 -6.97 -0.12 30.33
C ARG A 106 -7.38 0.59 29.02
N GLY A 107 -8.01 -0.14 28.09
CA GLY A 107 -8.45 0.39 26.81
C GLY A 107 -7.50 0.04 25.68
N ALA A 108 -7.69 0.70 24.54
CA ALA A 108 -6.88 0.47 23.36
C ALA A 108 -5.48 1.07 23.52
N ASP A 109 -4.47 0.40 22.96
CA ASP A 109 -3.09 0.89 22.94
C ASP A 109 -3.02 2.21 22.14
N ARG A 110 -2.45 3.24 22.75
CA ARG A 110 -2.33 4.57 22.13
C ARG A 110 -1.46 4.57 20.89
N ARG A 111 -0.42 3.70 20.86
CA ARG A 111 0.47 3.56 19.71
C ARG A 111 -0.27 2.94 18.54
N ASP A 112 -1.07 1.92 18.79
CA ASP A 112 -1.89 1.29 17.75
C ASP A 112 -2.93 2.26 17.21
N LEU A 113 -3.59 3.01 18.07
CA LEU A 113 -4.54 4.05 17.64
C LEU A 113 -3.86 5.12 16.79
N ALA A 114 -2.66 5.55 17.16
CA ALA A 114 -1.90 6.53 16.39
C ALA A 114 -1.54 6.00 14.99
N LYS A 115 -1.14 4.72 14.90
CA LYS A 115 -0.85 4.06 13.62
C LYS A 115 -2.07 3.97 12.74
N VAL A 116 -3.22 3.61 13.30
CA VAL A 116 -4.48 3.52 12.56
C VAL A 116 -4.89 4.90 12.04
N ARG A 117 -4.79 5.93 12.85
CA ARG A 117 -5.11 7.31 12.44
C ARG A 117 -4.18 7.79 11.32
N ALA A 118 -2.87 7.51 11.44
CA ALA A 118 -1.89 7.86 10.42
C ALA A 118 -2.18 7.12 9.10
N TYR A 119 -2.53 5.85 9.20
CA TYR A 119 -2.94 5.06 8.03
C TYR A 119 -4.16 5.67 7.34
N TYR A 120 -5.21 6.02 8.08
CA TYR A 120 -6.41 6.62 7.49
C TYR A 120 -6.14 7.98 6.86
N ARG A 121 -5.28 8.81 7.45
CA ARG A 121 -4.89 10.07 6.84
C ARG A 121 -4.19 9.86 5.49
N ALA A 122 -3.23 8.92 5.45
CA ALA A 122 -2.53 8.57 4.22
C ALA A 122 -3.49 7.97 3.19
N LEU A 123 -4.37 7.06 3.63
CA LEU A 123 -5.38 6.44 2.78
C LEU A 123 -6.27 7.48 2.12
N ASP A 124 -6.77 8.45 2.88
CA ASP A 124 -7.66 9.49 2.37
C ASP A 124 -6.96 10.34 1.30
N VAL A 125 -5.69 10.69 1.51
CA VAL A 125 -4.89 11.42 0.53
C VAL A 125 -4.77 10.64 -0.76
N VAL A 126 -4.39 9.36 -0.67
CA VAL A 126 -4.18 8.53 -1.86
C VAL A 126 -5.50 8.22 -2.57
N GLN A 127 -6.57 7.94 -1.83
CA GLN A 127 -7.88 7.69 -2.44
C GLN A 127 -8.37 8.89 -3.23
N ALA A 128 -8.18 10.10 -2.72
CA ALA A 128 -8.52 11.31 -3.45
C ALA A 128 -7.74 11.43 -4.76
N LEU A 129 -6.48 11.01 -4.77
CA LEU A 129 -5.65 10.98 -5.98
C LEU A 129 -6.14 9.90 -6.96
N LEU A 130 -6.48 8.71 -6.46
CA LEU A 130 -6.94 7.59 -7.28
C LEU A 130 -8.35 7.79 -7.84
N ASP A 131 -9.15 8.65 -7.24
CA ASP A 131 -10.49 8.98 -7.72
C ASP A 131 -10.45 9.81 -9.02
N ARG A 132 -9.30 10.40 -9.34
CA ARG A 132 -9.10 11.07 -10.64
C ARG A 132 -8.63 10.04 -11.67
N PRO A 133 -9.14 10.10 -12.91
CA PRO A 133 -8.61 9.25 -13.97
C PRO A 133 -7.10 9.48 -14.15
N ALA A 134 -6.37 8.41 -14.49
CA ALA A 134 -4.90 8.47 -14.62
C ALA A 134 -4.43 9.53 -15.62
N VAL A 135 -5.16 9.73 -16.72
CA VAL A 135 -4.84 10.76 -17.70
C VAL A 135 -4.83 12.15 -17.06
N MET A 136 -5.83 12.45 -16.23
CA MET A 136 -5.90 13.75 -15.54
C MET A 136 -4.81 13.87 -14.48
N ALA A 137 -4.48 12.77 -13.80
CA ALA A 137 -3.40 12.73 -12.83
C ALA A 137 -2.05 13.03 -13.47
N GLU A 138 -1.76 12.44 -14.62
CA GLU A 138 -0.51 12.68 -15.35
C GLU A 138 -0.40 14.12 -15.83
N ILE A 139 -1.47 14.71 -16.32
CA ILE A 139 -1.50 16.11 -16.74
C ILE A 139 -1.21 17.01 -15.54
N LYS A 140 -1.85 16.76 -14.41
CA LYS A 140 -1.66 17.55 -13.20
C LYS A 140 -0.21 17.51 -12.72
N GLU A 141 0.38 16.30 -12.63
CA GLU A 141 1.77 16.14 -12.19
C GLU A 141 2.73 16.82 -13.17
N ALA A 142 2.48 16.77 -14.46
CA ALA A 142 3.30 17.46 -15.45
C ALA A 142 3.25 18.96 -15.29
N LEU A 143 2.07 19.51 -15.02
CA LEU A 143 1.89 20.96 -14.78
C LEU A 143 2.52 21.38 -13.45
N ASP A 144 2.34 20.62 -12.38
CA ASP A 144 2.90 20.91 -11.06
C ASP A 144 4.42 20.76 -11.04
N GLY A 145 5.00 19.97 -11.94
CA GLY A 145 6.44 19.77 -12.06
C GLY A 145 7.19 20.84 -12.82
N GLN A 146 6.51 21.88 -13.31
CA GLN A 146 7.16 22.96 -14.07
C GLN A 146 7.56 24.13 -13.20
#